data_7d80c8ea2aba5d0fd74eef2eb4748334
#
_entry.id   7d80c8ea2aba5d0fd74eef2eb4748334
#
_cell.length_a   1.000
_cell.length_b   1.000
_cell.length_c   1.000
_cell.angle_alpha   90.00
_cell.angle_beta   90.00
_cell.angle_gamma   90.00
#
_symmetry.space_group_name_H-M   'P 1'
#
loop_
_entity.id
_entity.type
_entity.pdbx_description
1 polymer ?
#
loop_
_entity_poly.entity_id
_entity_poly.type
_entity_poly.pdbx_seq_one_letter_code
_entity_poly.pdbx_strand_id
1 'polypeptide(L)'
;MKNIFLAITLLFGLQLFSQNLSENKINETLINYFKLDRENIFLHLNKSVYLTNETIWFKGYIIEKKESKLNFETTNVYISLLDENNLEISNQLFYASNGVVLGQIKINESLPSGNYYIHVYTNYMNNFKENESTIQPLKIINTLDKIIPTKSEETTEPSIFTSYEGGKLLANSDNTIGVNIQDCFGNGLKISNIKVRNSKGEIINSFATNSEGYGKFDLFNTSLDIYTIEIEHNAKVISKKLDFPVLEGINVTAVNYSDESKLLITVKTNEESLKKYKNKPYSIIIQKNDQGNIVDFILDATQKNFVINQSDI
;
A
#
# COMPACT_ATOMS: atom_id res chain seq x y z
N MET A 1 32.82 1.71 44.51
CA MET A 1 31.72 2.62 44.20
C MET A 1 32.03 3.58 43.05
N LYS A 2 33.17 4.27 43.04
CA LYS A 2 33.56 5.24 42.00
C LYS A 2 33.63 4.66 40.57
N ASN A 3 34.12 3.40 40.43
CA ASN A 3 34.23 2.74 39.13
C ASN A 3 32.90 2.18 38.60
N ILE A 4 31.92 1.91 39.47
CA ILE A 4 30.58 1.47 39.11
C ILE A 4 29.78 2.69 38.59
N PHE A 5 29.95 3.86 39.21
CA PHE A 5 29.32 5.08 38.74
C PHE A 5 29.82 5.54 37.35
N LEU A 6 31.12 5.35 37.10
CA LEU A 6 31.73 5.65 35.78
C LEU A 6 31.24 4.70 34.67
N ALA A 7 31.03 3.41 34.99
CA ALA A 7 30.49 2.43 34.05
C ALA A 7 29.02 2.70 33.72
N ILE A 8 28.23 3.12 34.69
CA ILE A 8 26.81 3.45 34.49
C ILE A 8 26.66 4.74 33.63
N THR A 9 27.48 5.77 33.87
CA THR A 9 27.48 6.98 33.04
C THR A 9 27.97 6.74 31.62
N LEU A 10 28.90 5.81 31.40
CA LEU A 10 29.35 5.41 30.05
C LEU A 10 28.26 4.65 29.28
N LEU A 11 27.51 3.78 29.96
CA LEU A 11 26.36 3.04 29.37
C LEU A 11 25.19 3.96 29.00
N PHE A 12 24.89 4.99 29.81
CA PHE A 12 23.88 5.99 29.49
C PHE A 12 24.30 6.91 28.33
N GLY A 13 25.59 7.24 28.23
CA GLY A 13 26.13 8.05 27.14
C GLY A 13 26.04 7.36 25.78
N LEU A 14 26.19 6.04 25.72
CA LEU A 14 26.11 5.27 24.48
C LEU A 14 24.67 5.19 23.92
N GLN A 15 23.65 5.23 24.77
CA GLN A 15 22.24 5.23 24.32
C GLN A 15 21.83 6.57 23.69
N LEU A 16 22.34 7.71 24.20
CA LEU A 16 22.05 9.03 23.66
C LEU A 16 22.69 9.24 22.26
N PHE A 17 23.85 8.64 22.00
CA PHE A 17 24.50 8.72 20.69
C PHE A 17 23.78 7.89 19.60
N SER A 18 23.11 6.81 19.96
CA SER A 18 22.38 5.96 19.00
C SER A 18 21.11 6.66 18.46
N GLN A 19 20.33 7.30 19.31
CA GLN A 19 19.12 8.03 18.93
C GLN A 19 19.42 9.18 17.95
N ASN A 20 20.46 9.94 18.21
CA ASN A 20 20.90 11.05 17.34
C ASN A 20 21.35 10.57 15.93
N LEU A 21 21.87 9.36 15.81
CA LEU A 21 22.39 8.85 14.54
C LEU A 21 21.26 8.49 13.56
N SER A 22 20.19 7.87 14.05
CA SER A 22 19.03 7.49 13.24
C SER A 22 18.21 8.71 12.82
N GLU A 23 18.01 9.65 13.74
CA GLU A 23 17.34 10.92 13.48
C GLU A 23 18.09 11.73 12.41
N ASN A 24 19.41 11.86 12.52
CA ASN A 24 20.24 12.53 11.52
C ASN A 24 20.13 11.86 10.15
N LYS A 25 20.13 10.52 10.06
CA LYS A 25 20.01 9.80 8.80
C LYS A 25 18.64 9.99 8.15
N ILE A 26 17.56 10.01 8.94
CA ILE A 26 16.21 10.30 8.46
C ILE A 26 16.15 11.74 7.95
N ASN A 27 16.65 12.69 8.70
CA ASN A 27 16.70 14.09 8.31
C ASN A 27 17.51 14.31 7.02
N GLU A 28 18.68 13.69 6.90
CA GLU A 28 19.47 13.72 5.65
C GLU A 28 18.69 13.12 4.46
N THR A 29 17.97 12.02 4.67
CA THR A 29 17.15 11.40 3.63
C THR A 29 16.01 12.32 3.20
N LEU A 30 15.32 12.95 4.14
CA LEU A 30 14.27 13.94 3.87
C LEU A 30 14.80 15.18 3.16
N ILE A 31 15.93 15.71 3.62
CA ILE A 31 16.60 16.86 2.97
C ILE A 31 16.96 16.50 1.52
N ASN A 32 17.52 15.31 1.29
CA ASN A 32 17.86 14.85 -0.06
C ASN A 32 16.62 14.62 -0.93
N TYR A 33 15.55 14.08 -0.36
CA TYR A 33 14.28 13.87 -1.08
C TYR A 33 13.66 15.19 -1.50
N PHE A 34 13.70 16.22 -0.66
CA PHE A 34 13.18 17.56 -0.93
C PHE A 34 14.26 18.56 -1.36
N LYS A 35 15.40 18.08 -1.87
CA LYS A 35 16.45 18.94 -2.41
C LYS A 35 15.96 19.76 -3.61
N LEU A 36 15.06 19.18 -4.40
CA LEU A 36 14.27 19.85 -5.42
C LEU A 36 12.81 19.86 -4.95
N ASP A 37 12.12 20.94 -5.22
CA ASP A 37 10.71 21.04 -4.90
C ASP A 37 9.92 19.99 -5.69
N ARG A 38 9.03 19.28 -5.04
CA ARG A 38 8.19 18.24 -5.64
C ARG A 38 6.76 18.70 -5.65
N GLU A 39 6.05 18.36 -6.69
CA GLU A 39 4.66 18.72 -6.86
C GLU A 39 3.77 17.52 -7.13
N ASN A 40 2.53 17.60 -6.71
CA ASN A 40 1.45 16.67 -7.03
C ASN A 40 0.28 17.45 -7.60
N ILE A 41 -0.55 16.79 -8.41
CA ILE A 41 -1.77 17.38 -8.95
C ILE A 41 -2.97 16.59 -8.44
N PHE A 42 -3.86 17.26 -7.72
CA PHE A 42 -5.16 16.70 -7.35
C PHE A 42 -6.17 17.10 -8.41
N LEU A 43 -6.81 16.11 -9.05
CA LEU A 43 -7.76 16.33 -10.11
C LEU A 43 -9.19 16.03 -9.65
N HIS A 44 -10.11 16.94 -9.92
CA HIS A 44 -11.53 16.73 -9.78
C HIS A 44 -12.20 16.70 -11.15
N LEU A 45 -12.92 15.62 -11.43
CA LEU A 45 -13.74 15.46 -12.62
C LEU A 45 -15.20 15.77 -12.26
N ASN A 46 -15.96 16.29 -13.22
CA ASN A 46 -17.39 16.54 -13.01
C ASN A 46 -18.23 15.26 -12.91
N LYS A 47 -17.74 14.14 -13.44
CA LYS A 47 -18.37 12.81 -13.38
C LYS A 47 -17.32 11.71 -13.37
N SER A 48 -17.73 10.49 -13.05
CA SER A 48 -16.91 9.28 -13.19
C SER A 48 -17.36 8.39 -14.36
N VAL A 49 -18.54 8.65 -14.91
CA VAL A 49 -19.12 7.92 -16.06
C VAL A 49 -19.59 8.94 -17.09
N TYR A 50 -19.20 8.74 -18.34
CA TYR A 50 -19.48 9.61 -19.46
C TYR A 50 -20.08 8.82 -20.63
N LEU A 51 -20.89 9.51 -21.44
CA LEU A 51 -21.26 9.02 -22.76
C LEU A 51 -20.28 9.57 -23.81
N THR A 52 -20.17 8.89 -24.94
CA THR A 52 -19.49 9.44 -26.12
C THR A 52 -20.14 10.76 -26.54
N ASN A 53 -19.37 11.66 -27.11
CA ASN A 53 -19.74 13.06 -27.42
C ASN A 53 -19.97 13.98 -26.19
N GLU A 54 -19.91 13.49 -24.96
CA GLU A 54 -19.84 14.35 -23.79
C GLU A 54 -18.48 14.99 -23.59
N THR A 55 -18.42 15.93 -22.69
CA THR A 55 -17.19 16.65 -22.31
C THR A 55 -16.82 16.34 -20.88
N ILE A 56 -15.59 15.90 -20.69
CA ILE A 56 -14.97 15.77 -19.36
C ILE A 56 -14.54 17.16 -18.92
N TRP A 57 -15.19 17.71 -17.91
CA TRP A 57 -14.77 18.96 -17.27
C TRP A 57 -13.93 18.62 -16.06
N PHE A 58 -12.84 19.33 -15.90
CA PHE A 58 -11.93 19.08 -14.77
C PHE A 58 -11.41 20.37 -14.15
N LYS A 59 -11.03 20.23 -12.88
CA LYS A 59 -10.27 21.21 -12.12
C LYS A 59 -9.15 20.51 -11.38
N GLY A 60 -7.92 20.96 -11.58
CA GLY A 60 -6.75 20.42 -10.90
C GLY A 60 -6.11 21.46 -9.99
N TYR A 61 -5.55 20.97 -8.87
CA TYR A 61 -4.79 21.77 -7.92
C TYR A 61 -3.36 21.22 -7.88
N ILE A 62 -2.40 22.08 -8.18
CA ILE A 62 -0.99 21.74 -8.14
C ILE A 62 -0.47 22.09 -6.76
N ILE A 63 -0.04 21.08 -6.02
CA ILE A 63 0.38 21.21 -4.62
C ILE A 63 1.87 20.95 -4.52
N GLU A 64 2.59 21.86 -3.90
CA GLU A 64 3.95 21.64 -3.45
C GLU A 64 3.96 20.62 -2.31
N LYS A 65 4.68 19.53 -2.50
CA LYS A 65 4.61 18.35 -1.63
C LYS A 65 5.17 18.58 -0.24
N LYS A 66 6.20 19.42 -0.13
CA LYS A 66 6.90 19.69 1.14
C LYS A 66 6.06 20.49 2.12
N GLU A 67 5.44 21.55 1.63
CA GLU A 67 4.67 22.49 2.47
C GLU A 67 3.16 22.32 2.33
N SER A 68 2.71 21.38 1.47
CA SER A 68 1.28 21.12 1.21
C SER A 68 0.49 22.37 0.81
N LYS A 69 1.15 23.29 0.11
CA LYS A 69 0.55 24.54 -0.39
C LYS A 69 0.43 24.52 -1.91
N LEU A 70 -0.38 25.42 -2.47
CA LEU A 70 -0.48 25.59 -3.92
C LEU A 70 0.88 25.99 -4.52
N ASN A 71 1.27 25.31 -5.60
CA ASN A 71 2.45 25.66 -6.40
C ASN A 71 2.06 26.69 -7.45
N PHE A 72 2.59 27.91 -7.31
CA PHE A 72 2.29 29.03 -8.23
C PHE A 72 3.23 29.13 -9.42
N GLU A 73 4.31 28.36 -9.43
CA GLU A 73 5.34 28.46 -10.48
C GLU A 73 5.00 27.57 -11.70
N THR A 74 4.26 26.49 -11.47
CA THR A 74 3.91 25.56 -12.54
C THR A 74 2.82 26.13 -13.44
N THR A 75 3.12 26.26 -14.73
CA THR A 75 2.21 26.82 -15.73
C THR A 75 1.74 25.78 -16.74
N ASN A 76 2.51 24.73 -17.00
CA ASN A 76 2.25 23.76 -18.05
C ASN A 76 1.85 22.40 -17.45
N VAL A 77 0.61 22.01 -17.68
CA VAL A 77 0.06 20.72 -17.22
C VAL A 77 -0.38 19.92 -18.43
N TYR A 78 0.15 18.71 -18.57
CA TYR A 78 -0.24 17.75 -19.60
C TYR A 78 -1.33 16.86 -19.06
N ILE A 79 -2.37 16.67 -19.85
CA ILE A 79 -3.49 15.79 -19.50
C ILE A 79 -3.77 14.87 -20.67
N SER A 80 -3.58 13.57 -20.43
CA SER A 80 -3.82 12.52 -21.41
C SER A 80 -5.06 11.72 -21.05
N LEU A 81 -5.81 11.31 -22.05
CA LEU A 81 -6.82 10.26 -21.95
C LEU A 81 -6.19 8.95 -22.43
N LEU A 82 -6.16 7.94 -21.58
CA LEU A 82 -5.61 6.61 -21.86
C LEU A 82 -6.74 5.57 -21.88
N ASP A 83 -6.59 4.52 -22.71
CA ASP A 83 -7.44 3.34 -22.63
C ASP A 83 -6.98 2.34 -21.55
N GLU A 84 -7.67 1.22 -21.43
CA GLU A 84 -7.34 0.16 -20.46
C GLU A 84 -6.00 -0.53 -20.72
N ASN A 85 -5.43 -0.40 -21.91
CA ASN A 85 -4.13 -0.93 -22.29
C ASN A 85 -3.01 0.12 -22.17
N ASN A 86 -3.30 1.28 -21.56
CA ASN A 86 -2.42 2.44 -21.47
C ASN A 86 -2.06 3.09 -22.84
N LEU A 87 -2.86 2.85 -23.88
CA LEU A 87 -2.71 3.55 -25.14
C LEU A 87 -3.22 4.98 -25.01
N GLU A 88 -2.41 5.95 -25.39
CA GLU A 88 -2.77 7.36 -25.37
C GLU A 88 -3.76 7.68 -26.50
N ILE A 89 -4.97 8.05 -26.14
CA ILE A 89 -6.06 8.46 -27.04
C ILE A 89 -5.92 9.94 -27.42
N SER A 90 -5.59 10.75 -26.42
CA SER A 90 -5.31 12.18 -26.61
C SER A 90 -4.38 12.70 -25.54
N ASN A 91 -3.58 13.70 -25.88
CA ASN A 91 -2.74 14.43 -24.95
C ASN A 91 -2.89 15.93 -25.24
N GLN A 92 -3.17 16.70 -24.22
CA GLN A 92 -3.40 18.13 -24.33
C GLN A 92 -2.61 18.88 -23.27
N LEU A 93 -2.10 20.04 -23.65
CA LEU A 93 -1.41 20.97 -22.76
C LEU A 93 -2.41 22.02 -22.26
N PHE A 94 -2.49 22.18 -20.93
CA PHE A 94 -3.32 23.17 -20.28
C PHE A 94 -2.45 24.16 -19.50
N TYR A 95 -2.88 25.42 -19.53
CA TYR A 95 -2.27 26.47 -18.73
C TYR A 95 -2.79 26.45 -17.31
N ALA A 96 -1.88 26.41 -16.33
CA ALA A 96 -2.18 26.55 -14.93
C ALA A 96 -1.85 27.96 -14.44
N SER A 97 -2.68 28.52 -13.59
CA SER A 97 -2.46 29.82 -12.98
C SER A 97 -2.74 29.75 -11.49
N ASN A 98 -1.86 30.32 -10.68
CA ASN A 98 -1.97 30.33 -9.22
C ASN A 98 -2.20 28.92 -8.63
N GLY A 99 -1.50 27.92 -9.16
CA GLY A 99 -1.62 26.54 -8.69
C GLY A 99 -2.91 25.82 -9.09
N VAL A 100 -3.68 26.39 -10.04
CA VAL A 100 -4.95 25.82 -10.49
C VAL A 100 -4.93 25.63 -12.01
N VAL A 101 -5.30 24.45 -12.49
CA VAL A 101 -5.57 24.16 -13.88
C VAL A 101 -7.04 23.86 -14.09
N LEU A 102 -7.63 24.46 -15.10
CA LEU A 102 -9.02 24.27 -15.50
C LEU A 102 -9.06 23.86 -16.97
N GLY A 103 -9.95 22.95 -17.30
CA GLY A 103 -10.08 22.56 -18.68
C GLY A 103 -11.20 21.59 -18.98
N GLN A 104 -11.20 21.16 -20.23
CA GLN A 104 -12.18 20.21 -20.73
C GLN A 104 -11.54 19.33 -21.81
N ILE A 105 -11.99 18.09 -21.89
CA ILE A 105 -11.63 17.14 -22.94
C ILE A 105 -12.92 16.62 -23.56
N LYS A 106 -13.09 16.80 -24.87
CA LYS A 106 -14.23 16.24 -25.58
C LYS A 106 -13.99 14.78 -25.89
N ILE A 107 -14.95 13.95 -25.55
CA ILE A 107 -14.93 12.52 -25.83
C ILE A 107 -15.35 12.29 -27.29
N ASN A 108 -14.52 11.58 -28.03
CA ASN A 108 -14.81 11.25 -29.41
C ASN A 108 -15.98 10.22 -29.48
N GLU A 109 -16.86 10.39 -30.47
CA GLU A 109 -18.00 9.49 -30.69
C GLU A 109 -17.58 8.06 -31.08
N SER A 110 -16.38 7.89 -31.63
CA SER A 110 -15.85 6.58 -32.05
C SER A 110 -15.19 5.79 -30.95
N LEU A 111 -15.04 6.35 -29.74
CA LEU A 111 -14.45 5.60 -28.62
C LEU A 111 -15.37 4.47 -28.19
N PRO A 112 -14.87 3.23 -28.06
CA PRO A 112 -15.67 2.11 -27.55
C PRO A 112 -16.02 2.29 -26.07
N SER A 113 -17.05 1.61 -25.64
CA SER A 113 -17.37 1.50 -24.22
C SER A 113 -16.24 0.78 -23.48
N GLY A 114 -15.81 1.33 -22.34
CA GLY A 114 -14.70 0.75 -21.59
C GLY A 114 -14.28 1.58 -20.39
N ASN A 115 -13.24 1.09 -19.73
CA ASN A 115 -12.54 1.81 -18.68
C ASN A 115 -11.43 2.64 -19.31
N TYR A 116 -11.36 3.90 -18.87
CA TYR A 116 -10.36 4.86 -19.33
C TYR A 116 -9.70 5.51 -18.12
N TYR A 117 -8.59 6.19 -18.37
CA TYR A 117 -7.81 6.85 -17.33
C TYR A 117 -7.44 8.26 -17.78
N ILE A 118 -7.63 9.24 -16.92
CA ILE A 118 -7.02 10.56 -17.08
C ILE A 118 -5.65 10.52 -16.39
N HIS A 119 -4.60 10.74 -17.16
CA HIS A 119 -3.23 10.85 -16.68
C HIS A 119 -2.81 12.33 -16.71
N VAL A 120 -2.43 12.86 -15.55
CA VAL A 120 -2.07 14.28 -15.36
C VAL A 120 -0.64 14.36 -14.87
N TYR A 121 0.17 15.15 -15.55
CA TYR A 121 1.58 15.31 -15.22
C TYR A 121 2.14 16.66 -15.70
N THR A 122 3.31 16.99 -15.20
CA THR A 122 4.15 18.07 -15.73
C THR A 122 5.48 17.50 -16.21
N ASN A 123 6.15 18.19 -17.11
CA ASN A 123 7.50 17.77 -17.52
C ASN A 123 8.49 17.81 -16.33
N TYR A 124 8.24 18.65 -15.35
CA TYR A 124 9.07 18.75 -14.16
C TYR A 124 9.02 17.47 -13.30
N MET A 125 7.87 16.80 -13.23
CA MET A 125 7.70 15.52 -12.50
C MET A 125 8.61 14.41 -13.06
N ASN A 126 9.00 14.47 -14.33
CA ASN A 126 9.88 13.49 -14.97
C ASN A 126 11.35 13.57 -14.50
N ASN A 127 11.72 14.59 -13.71
CA ASN A 127 13.06 14.68 -13.11
C ASN A 127 13.22 13.79 -11.89
N PHE A 128 12.16 13.20 -11.39
CA PHE A 128 12.17 12.36 -10.19
C PHE A 128 12.11 10.88 -10.56
N LYS A 129 12.72 10.05 -9.72
CA LYS A 129 12.70 8.59 -9.89
C LYS A 129 11.31 8.02 -9.57
N GLU A 130 10.65 8.62 -8.60
CA GLU A 130 9.30 8.28 -8.18
C GLU A 130 8.28 8.86 -9.16
N ASN A 131 7.20 8.12 -9.40
CA ASN A 131 6.11 8.62 -10.21
C ASN A 131 5.27 9.62 -9.39
N GLU A 132 5.35 10.90 -9.75
CA GLU A 132 4.59 11.99 -9.11
C GLU A 132 3.31 12.34 -9.89
N SER A 133 3.04 11.69 -11.03
CA SER A 133 1.85 11.93 -11.84
C SER A 133 0.58 11.40 -11.18
N THR A 134 -0.56 11.95 -11.56
CA THR A 134 -1.88 11.52 -11.08
C THR A 134 -2.59 10.74 -12.17
N ILE A 135 -3.16 9.59 -11.80
CA ILE A 135 -4.01 8.78 -12.68
C ILE A 135 -5.38 8.66 -12.03
N GLN A 136 -6.43 9.03 -12.76
CA GLN A 136 -7.82 8.95 -12.30
C GLN A 136 -8.66 8.11 -13.24
N PRO A 137 -9.31 7.03 -12.76
CA PRO A 137 -10.16 6.18 -13.59
C PRO A 137 -11.48 6.87 -13.90
N LEU A 138 -12.01 6.58 -15.08
CA LEU A 138 -13.36 6.92 -15.51
C LEU A 138 -13.92 5.84 -16.46
N LYS A 139 -15.22 5.85 -16.67
CA LYS A 139 -15.87 4.94 -17.61
C LYS A 139 -16.50 5.73 -18.75
N ILE A 140 -16.30 5.28 -19.99
CA ILE A 140 -16.99 5.79 -21.17
C ILE A 140 -17.97 4.74 -21.69
N ILE A 141 -19.16 5.17 -22.03
CA ILE A 141 -20.23 4.34 -22.61
C ILE A 141 -20.55 4.91 -24.00
N ASN A 142 -20.36 4.09 -25.01
CA ASN A 142 -20.79 4.40 -26.36
C ASN A 142 -22.17 3.76 -26.60
N THR A 143 -23.18 4.59 -26.79
CA THR A 143 -24.57 4.11 -27.01
C THR A 143 -24.76 3.45 -28.36
N LEU A 144 -23.79 3.59 -29.29
CA LEU A 144 -23.81 2.94 -30.59
C LEU A 144 -23.12 1.56 -30.57
N ASP A 145 -22.38 1.28 -29.53
CA ASP A 145 -21.84 -0.06 -29.35
C ASP A 145 -23.04 -1.02 -29.34
N LYS A 146 -23.05 -1.95 -30.28
CA LYS A 146 -23.95 -3.07 -30.12
C LYS A 146 -23.69 -3.58 -28.72
N ILE A 147 -24.69 -3.53 -27.88
CA ILE A 147 -24.70 -4.30 -26.64
C ILE A 147 -24.65 -5.75 -27.15
N ILE A 148 -23.48 -6.20 -27.52
CA ILE A 148 -23.18 -7.60 -27.36
C ILE A 148 -23.35 -7.69 -25.86
N PRO A 149 -24.42 -8.37 -25.34
CA PRO A 149 -24.32 -8.80 -23.98
C PRO A 149 -23.01 -9.55 -24.05
N THR A 150 -21.93 -8.92 -23.60
CA THR A 150 -20.82 -9.70 -23.16
C THR A 150 -21.57 -10.62 -22.22
N LYS A 151 -21.83 -11.88 -22.66
CA LYS A 151 -21.59 -12.93 -21.75
C LYS A 151 -20.17 -12.64 -21.30
N SER A 152 -20.04 -11.63 -20.42
CA SER A 152 -19.23 -11.88 -19.29
C SER A 152 -19.76 -13.27 -18.95
N GLU A 153 -19.01 -14.30 -19.29
CA GLU A 153 -18.94 -15.34 -18.32
C GLU A 153 -18.73 -14.49 -17.08
N GLU A 154 -19.88 -14.12 -16.49
CA GLU A 154 -19.90 -13.61 -15.15
C GLU A 154 -19.10 -14.70 -14.48
N THR A 155 -17.81 -14.41 -14.32
CA THR A 155 -17.02 -15.19 -13.41
C THR A 155 -17.70 -14.83 -12.10
N THR A 156 -18.83 -15.52 -11.87
CA THR A 156 -19.59 -15.46 -10.63
C THR A 156 -18.70 -15.95 -9.49
N GLU A 157 -17.43 -16.15 -9.83
CA GLU A 157 -16.39 -16.61 -8.95
C GLU A 157 -15.88 -15.44 -8.12
N PRO A 158 -15.97 -15.56 -6.81
CA PRO A 158 -15.40 -14.59 -5.90
C PRO A 158 -13.90 -14.36 -6.11
N SER A 159 -13.48 -13.14 -5.94
CA SER A 159 -12.06 -12.77 -5.88
C SER A 159 -11.55 -12.92 -4.47
N ILE A 160 -10.38 -13.57 -4.31
CA ILE A 160 -9.70 -13.74 -3.03
C ILE A 160 -8.45 -12.84 -3.03
N PHE A 161 -8.42 -11.86 -2.16
CA PHE A 161 -7.26 -11.00 -1.93
C PHE A 161 -6.56 -11.42 -0.66
N THR A 162 -5.23 -11.39 -0.67
CA THR A 162 -4.40 -11.77 0.48
C THR A 162 -3.40 -10.68 0.79
N SER A 163 -3.16 -10.45 2.07
CA SER A 163 -2.13 -9.55 2.57
C SER A 163 -1.37 -10.23 3.71
N TYR A 164 -0.09 -9.98 3.81
CA TYR A 164 0.77 -10.59 4.82
C TYR A 164 1.14 -9.53 5.85
N GLU A 165 0.93 -9.82 7.12
CA GLU A 165 1.37 -8.95 8.20
C GLU A 165 2.90 -8.85 8.18
N GLY A 166 3.43 -7.63 8.02
CA GLY A 166 4.86 -7.42 7.77
C GLY A 166 5.27 -7.47 6.28
N GLY A 167 4.31 -7.59 5.35
CA GLY A 167 4.49 -7.42 3.90
C GLY A 167 4.94 -8.65 3.13
N LYS A 168 5.30 -9.76 3.79
CA LYS A 168 5.71 -11.01 3.14
C LYS A 168 5.48 -12.24 4.02
N LEU A 169 5.37 -13.40 3.39
CA LEU A 169 5.34 -14.68 4.08
C LEU A 169 6.76 -15.13 4.35
N LEU A 170 7.16 -15.17 5.62
CA LEU A 170 8.53 -15.52 6.05
C LEU A 170 8.61 -16.99 6.45
N ALA A 171 9.50 -17.74 5.82
CA ALA A 171 9.75 -19.14 6.18
C ALA A 171 10.39 -19.27 7.58
N ASN A 172 10.14 -20.41 8.24
CA ASN A 172 10.63 -20.71 9.59
C ASN A 172 10.26 -19.61 10.62
N SER A 173 9.06 -19.04 10.46
CA SER A 173 8.51 -17.99 11.33
C SER A 173 6.98 -18.13 11.39
N ASP A 174 6.37 -17.52 12.39
CA ASP A 174 4.92 -17.40 12.49
C ASP A 174 4.46 -16.19 11.67
N ASN A 175 3.46 -16.41 10.81
CA ASN A 175 2.92 -15.38 9.93
C ASN A 175 1.42 -15.26 10.12
N THR A 176 0.91 -14.04 10.08
CA THR A 176 -0.53 -13.74 10.02
C THR A 176 -0.89 -13.26 8.62
N ILE A 177 -1.93 -13.86 8.05
CA ILE A 177 -2.42 -13.57 6.71
C ILE A 177 -3.82 -12.98 6.81
N GLY A 178 -3.98 -11.76 6.33
CA GLY A 178 -5.26 -11.12 6.12
C GLY A 178 -5.85 -11.56 4.78
N VAL A 179 -7.16 -11.78 4.75
CA VAL A 179 -7.90 -12.22 3.56
C VAL A 179 -9.10 -11.32 3.38
N ASN A 180 -9.35 -10.91 2.15
CA ASN A 180 -10.60 -10.26 1.75
C ASN A 180 -11.20 -11.00 0.57
N ILE A 181 -12.47 -11.40 0.66
CA ILE A 181 -13.19 -12.12 -0.36
C ILE A 181 -14.37 -11.28 -0.82
N GLN A 182 -14.43 -11.04 -2.11
CA GLN A 182 -15.44 -10.19 -2.73
C GLN A 182 -16.12 -10.89 -3.90
N ASP A 183 -17.39 -10.56 -4.12
CA ASP A 183 -18.10 -10.95 -5.33
C ASP A 183 -17.60 -10.15 -6.56
N CYS A 184 -18.17 -10.42 -7.75
CA CYS A 184 -17.83 -9.70 -8.98
C CYS A 184 -18.22 -8.21 -8.96
N PHE A 185 -19.02 -7.76 -8.00
CA PHE A 185 -19.43 -6.36 -7.82
C PHE A 185 -18.57 -5.63 -6.76
N GLY A 186 -17.63 -6.35 -6.13
CA GLY A 186 -16.78 -5.80 -5.07
C GLY A 186 -17.43 -5.84 -3.67
N ASN A 187 -18.59 -6.50 -3.51
CA ASN A 187 -19.20 -6.66 -2.20
C ASN A 187 -18.52 -7.79 -1.43
N GLY A 188 -18.28 -7.58 -0.14
CA GLY A 188 -17.69 -8.59 0.72
C GLY A 188 -18.58 -9.84 0.87
N LEU A 189 -17.96 -11.01 0.91
CA LEU A 189 -18.65 -12.28 1.09
C LEU A 189 -18.35 -12.89 2.47
N LYS A 190 -19.42 -13.20 3.20
CA LYS A 190 -19.32 -13.96 4.45
C LYS A 190 -19.27 -15.46 4.15
N ILE A 191 -18.13 -16.07 4.43
CA ILE A 191 -17.89 -17.51 4.23
C ILE A 191 -17.44 -18.11 5.55
N SER A 192 -18.10 -19.17 6.01
CA SER A 192 -17.90 -19.74 7.35
C SER A 192 -16.83 -20.83 7.44
N ASN A 193 -16.42 -21.41 6.33
CA ASN A 193 -15.51 -22.55 6.33
C ASN A 193 -14.51 -22.47 5.17
N ILE A 194 -13.52 -21.61 5.34
CA ILE A 194 -12.43 -21.44 4.41
C ILE A 194 -11.29 -22.34 4.85
N LYS A 195 -10.76 -23.16 3.95
CA LYS A 195 -9.70 -24.12 4.23
C LYS A 195 -8.38 -23.60 3.70
N VAL A 196 -7.32 -23.80 4.48
CA VAL A 196 -5.95 -23.56 4.03
C VAL A 196 -5.23 -24.90 3.92
N ARG A 197 -4.68 -25.20 2.75
CA ARG A 197 -3.99 -26.46 2.47
C ARG A 197 -2.52 -26.23 2.16
N ASN A 198 -1.71 -27.24 2.49
CA ASN A 198 -0.32 -27.33 2.03
C ASN A 198 -0.24 -28.05 0.68
N SER A 199 0.98 -28.20 0.11
CA SER A 199 1.23 -28.90 -1.16
C SER A 199 0.79 -30.37 -1.17
N LYS A 200 0.69 -31.02 0.00
CA LYS A 200 0.22 -32.40 0.15
C LYS A 200 -1.31 -32.50 0.18
N GLY A 201 -2.03 -31.37 0.15
CA GLY A 201 -3.48 -31.31 0.26
C GLY A 201 -4.02 -31.42 1.68
N GLU A 202 -3.14 -31.43 2.69
CA GLU A 202 -3.55 -31.47 4.10
C GLU A 202 -4.11 -30.10 4.54
N ILE A 203 -5.21 -30.10 5.29
CA ILE A 203 -5.77 -28.89 5.87
C ILE A 203 -4.92 -28.51 7.08
N ILE A 204 -4.23 -27.38 6.98
CA ILE A 204 -3.33 -26.85 8.02
C ILE A 204 -3.97 -25.74 8.85
N ASN A 205 -5.02 -25.10 8.32
CA ASN A 205 -5.81 -24.09 9.03
C ASN A 205 -7.21 -24.01 8.44
N SER A 206 -8.15 -23.45 9.20
CA SER A 206 -9.48 -23.05 8.72
C SER A 206 -9.92 -21.77 9.42
N PHE A 207 -10.63 -20.92 8.71
CA PHE A 207 -11.11 -19.64 9.20
C PHE A 207 -12.41 -19.21 8.51
N ALA A 208 -12.93 -18.06 8.89
CA ALA A 208 -14.14 -17.48 8.31
C ALA A 208 -13.93 -16.00 7.99
N THR A 209 -14.76 -15.46 7.10
CA THR A 209 -14.86 -14.02 6.84
C THR A 209 -16.10 -13.43 7.49
N ASN A 210 -16.04 -12.14 7.81
CA ASN A 210 -17.18 -11.35 8.28
C ASN A 210 -18.11 -10.95 7.12
N SER A 211 -19.16 -10.16 7.41
CA SER A 211 -20.11 -9.65 6.39
C SER A 211 -19.48 -8.80 5.30
N GLU A 212 -18.32 -8.20 5.58
CA GLU A 212 -17.57 -7.34 4.67
C GLU A 212 -16.47 -8.09 3.93
N GLY A 213 -16.45 -9.44 4.05
CA GLY A 213 -15.51 -10.31 3.36
C GLY A 213 -14.13 -10.40 4.02
N TYR A 214 -13.89 -9.77 5.17
CA TYR A 214 -12.60 -9.81 5.86
C TYR A 214 -12.47 -11.00 6.80
N GLY A 215 -11.31 -11.64 6.75
CA GLY A 215 -10.90 -12.70 7.66
C GLY A 215 -9.38 -12.70 7.84
N LYS A 216 -8.90 -13.50 8.77
CA LYS A 216 -7.47 -13.73 9.00
C LYS A 216 -7.22 -15.12 9.53
N PHE A 217 -6.01 -15.60 9.32
CA PHE A 217 -5.51 -16.85 9.90
C PHE A 217 -4.00 -16.78 10.11
N ASP A 218 -3.51 -17.66 10.97
CA ASP A 218 -2.08 -17.76 11.28
C ASP A 218 -1.49 -19.04 10.67
N LEU A 219 -0.26 -18.93 10.16
CA LEU A 219 0.60 -20.05 9.80
C LEU A 219 1.75 -20.09 10.80
N PHE A 220 1.77 -21.11 11.66
CA PHE A 220 2.84 -21.30 12.63
C PHE A 220 4.00 -22.05 12.01
N ASN A 221 5.23 -21.62 12.31
CA ASN A 221 6.47 -22.21 11.81
C ASN A 221 6.40 -22.53 10.30
N THR A 222 6.04 -21.55 9.52
CA THR A 222 5.76 -21.66 8.07
C THR A 222 6.92 -22.34 7.34
N SER A 223 6.69 -23.46 6.70
CA SER A 223 7.70 -24.14 5.89
C SER A 223 7.81 -23.52 4.48
N LEU A 224 8.90 -23.88 3.75
CA LEU A 224 9.03 -23.58 2.32
C LEU A 224 8.10 -24.50 1.52
N ASP A 225 6.83 -24.16 1.48
CA ASP A 225 5.79 -24.97 0.84
C ASP A 225 4.78 -24.08 0.09
N ILE A 226 3.95 -24.69 -0.75
CA ILE A 226 2.86 -24.02 -1.44
C ILE A 226 1.62 -24.13 -0.56
N TYR A 227 1.09 -22.98 -0.18
CA TYR A 227 -0.13 -22.87 0.58
C TYR A 227 -1.27 -22.39 -0.33
N THR A 228 -2.45 -22.97 -0.16
CA THR A 228 -3.63 -22.64 -0.98
C THR A 228 -4.84 -22.41 -0.09
N ILE A 229 -5.50 -21.28 -0.28
CA ILE A 229 -6.81 -20.99 0.30
C ILE A 229 -7.87 -21.59 -0.60
N GLU A 230 -8.81 -22.34 -0.04
CA GLU A 230 -9.95 -22.91 -0.73
C GLU A 230 -11.26 -22.44 -0.10
N ILE A 231 -12.16 -21.95 -0.93
CA ILE A 231 -13.52 -21.59 -0.57
C ILE A 231 -14.50 -22.40 -1.39
N GLU A 232 -15.66 -22.70 -0.82
CA GLU A 232 -16.79 -23.27 -1.53
C GLU A 232 -17.86 -22.17 -1.71
N HIS A 233 -18.18 -21.86 -2.97
CA HIS A 233 -19.19 -20.87 -3.32
C HIS A 233 -20.03 -21.38 -4.51
N ASN A 234 -21.37 -21.39 -4.36
CA ASN A 234 -22.30 -21.86 -5.38
C ASN A 234 -21.96 -23.28 -5.90
N ALA A 235 -21.63 -24.20 -4.98
CA ALA A 235 -21.21 -25.57 -5.26
C ALA A 235 -19.93 -25.70 -6.11
N LYS A 236 -19.15 -24.66 -6.24
CA LYS A 236 -17.81 -24.66 -6.86
C LYS A 236 -16.75 -24.44 -5.80
N VAL A 237 -15.61 -25.10 -5.99
CA VAL A 237 -14.40 -24.85 -5.18
C VAL A 237 -13.52 -23.86 -5.93
N ILE A 238 -13.27 -22.74 -5.28
CA ILE A 238 -12.40 -21.67 -5.79
C ILE A 238 -11.15 -21.66 -4.93
N SER A 239 -9.99 -21.55 -5.55
CA SER A 239 -8.72 -21.63 -4.86
C SER A 239 -7.79 -20.47 -5.21
N LYS A 240 -7.02 -20.02 -4.23
CA LYS A 240 -5.97 -18.99 -4.35
C LYS A 240 -4.69 -19.50 -3.72
N LYS A 241 -3.62 -19.57 -4.50
CA LYS A 241 -2.29 -19.83 -3.95
C LYS A 241 -1.78 -18.57 -3.23
N LEU A 242 -1.18 -18.78 -2.07
CA LEU A 242 -0.41 -17.75 -1.38
C LEU A 242 0.92 -17.51 -2.08
N ASP A 243 1.55 -16.37 -1.78
CA ASP A 243 2.92 -16.14 -2.19
C ASP A 243 3.83 -17.20 -1.58
N PHE A 244 4.89 -17.55 -2.30
CA PHE A 244 5.84 -18.55 -1.80
C PHE A 244 6.64 -17.94 -0.64
N PRO A 245 6.82 -18.67 0.49
CA PRO A 245 7.55 -18.16 1.64
C PRO A 245 8.99 -17.81 1.30
N VAL A 246 9.45 -16.64 1.76
CA VAL A 246 10.84 -16.21 1.57
C VAL A 246 11.72 -16.64 2.73
N LEU A 247 12.96 -17.01 2.43
CA LEU A 247 13.93 -17.45 3.45
C LEU A 247 14.44 -16.32 4.33
N GLU A 248 14.53 -15.11 3.78
CA GLU A 248 15.12 -13.98 4.47
C GLU A 248 14.15 -12.82 4.60
N GLY A 249 14.06 -12.26 5.79
CA GLY A 249 13.24 -11.09 6.06
C GLY A 249 13.12 -10.72 7.53
N ILE A 250 12.58 -9.53 7.72
CA ILE A 250 12.13 -9.02 9.01
C ILE A 250 10.70 -8.56 8.80
N ASN A 251 9.78 -9.08 9.59
CA ASN A 251 8.38 -8.69 9.60
C ASN A 251 8.09 -7.81 10.81
N VAL A 252 7.20 -6.84 10.63
CA VAL A 252 6.75 -5.97 11.72
C VAL A 252 5.24 -6.07 11.78
N THR A 253 4.73 -6.34 12.96
CA THR A 253 3.29 -6.39 13.25
C THR A 253 2.96 -5.32 14.28
N ALA A 254 1.78 -4.71 14.17
CA ALA A 254 1.32 -3.71 15.09
C ALA A 254 -0.14 -4.00 15.47
N VAL A 255 -0.40 -4.16 16.75
CA VAL A 255 -1.75 -4.41 17.27
C VAL A 255 -2.02 -3.51 18.48
N ASN A 256 -3.27 -3.12 18.66
CA ASN A 256 -3.68 -2.48 19.91
C ASN A 256 -3.47 -3.46 21.06
N TYR A 257 -2.78 -3.01 22.08
CA TYR A 257 -2.61 -3.80 23.30
C TYR A 257 -3.96 -3.91 24.02
N SER A 258 -4.05 -4.81 25.03
CA SER A 258 -5.26 -4.97 25.85
C SER A 258 -5.78 -3.67 26.49
N ASP A 259 -4.91 -2.70 26.63
CA ASP A 259 -5.21 -1.30 26.94
C ASP A 259 -5.21 -0.51 25.62
N GLU A 260 -6.35 0.03 25.19
CA GLU A 260 -6.53 0.79 23.94
C GLU A 260 -5.63 2.01 23.83
N SER A 261 -5.02 2.46 24.94
CA SER A 261 -4.03 3.56 24.96
C SER A 261 -2.63 3.14 24.49
N LYS A 262 -2.40 1.84 24.23
CA LYS A 262 -1.09 1.29 23.91
C LYS A 262 -1.08 0.51 22.61
N LEU A 263 0.03 0.64 21.88
CA LEU A 263 0.34 -0.11 20.66
C LEU A 263 1.44 -1.12 20.99
N LEU A 264 1.19 -2.40 20.72
CA LEU A 264 2.20 -3.44 20.75
C LEU A 264 2.77 -3.60 19.35
N ILE A 265 4.04 -3.31 19.19
CA ILE A 265 4.79 -3.56 17.95
C ILE A 265 5.68 -4.78 18.18
N THR A 266 5.54 -5.78 17.32
CA THR A 266 6.36 -6.98 17.34
C THR A 266 7.21 -7.04 16.07
N VAL A 267 8.51 -7.07 16.25
CA VAL A 267 9.47 -7.35 15.18
C VAL A 267 9.79 -8.84 15.21
N LYS A 268 9.54 -9.52 14.09
CA LYS A 268 9.77 -10.96 13.93
C LYS A 268 10.76 -11.24 12.81
N THR A 269 11.58 -12.25 12.99
CA THR A 269 12.47 -12.78 11.96
C THR A 269 12.68 -14.28 12.19
N ASN A 270 13.40 -14.95 11.29
CA ASN A 270 13.80 -16.35 11.48
C ASN A 270 15.30 -16.45 11.80
N GLU A 271 15.75 -17.63 12.15
CA GLU A 271 17.16 -17.89 12.51
C GLU A 271 18.14 -17.59 11.36
N GLU A 272 17.74 -17.83 10.11
CA GLU A 272 18.55 -17.55 8.92
C GLU A 272 18.81 -16.04 8.79
N SER A 273 17.76 -15.26 8.87
CA SER A 273 17.82 -13.80 8.83
C SER A 273 18.54 -13.24 10.04
N LEU A 274 18.33 -13.82 11.23
CA LEU A 274 19.00 -13.38 12.45
C LEU A 274 20.52 -13.53 12.31
N LYS A 275 21.02 -14.65 11.79
CA LYS A 275 22.48 -14.83 11.53
C LYS A 275 23.07 -13.71 10.67
N LYS A 276 22.31 -13.25 9.67
CA LYS A 276 22.75 -12.22 8.70
C LYS A 276 22.64 -10.80 9.25
N TYR A 277 21.60 -10.55 10.03
CA TYR A 277 21.18 -9.20 10.47
C TYR A 277 21.43 -8.92 11.94
N LYS A 278 21.92 -9.91 12.70
CA LYS A 278 22.20 -9.79 14.13
C LYS A 278 23.16 -8.66 14.43
N ASN A 279 22.93 -8.00 15.56
CA ASN A 279 23.75 -6.91 16.10
C ASN A 279 23.84 -5.67 15.20
N LYS A 280 22.96 -5.54 14.20
CA LYS A 280 22.81 -4.32 13.42
C LYS A 280 21.78 -3.40 14.08
N PRO A 281 21.97 -2.08 14.02
CA PRO A 281 20.98 -1.13 14.48
C PRO A 281 19.83 -1.02 13.48
N TYR A 282 18.60 -0.95 14.00
CA TYR A 282 17.37 -0.72 13.27
C TYR A 282 16.56 0.34 13.99
N SER A 283 15.68 1.00 13.25
CA SER A 283 14.74 1.98 13.80
C SER A 283 13.33 1.64 13.37
N ILE A 284 12.40 1.68 14.30
CA ILE A 284 10.97 1.68 14.02
C ILE A 284 10.54 3.14 13.98
N ILE A 285 9.95 3.56 12.87
CA ILE A 285 9.39 4.90 12.71
C ILE A 285 7.88 4.75 12.79
N ILE A 286 7.27 5.45 13.74
CA ILE A 286 5.83 5.49 13.93
C ILE A 286 5.40 6.91 13.66
N GLN A 287 4.52 7.10 12.68
CA GLN A 287 4.08 8.42 12.26
C GLN A 287 2.55 8.52 12.25
N LYS A 288 2.07 9.63 12.76
CA LYS A 288 0.67 10.02 12.68
C LYS A 288 0.61 11.51 12.34
N ASN A 289 0.05 11.82 11.18
CA ASN A 289 0.06 13.18 10.61
C ASN A 289 1.50 13.70 10.47
N ASP A 290 1.81 14.83 11.12
CA ASP A 290 3.11 15.51 11.16
C ASP A 290 3.96 15.16 12.39
N GLN A 291 3.45 14.32 13.29
CA GLN A 291 4.16 13.84 14.48
C GLN A 291 4.73 12.45 14.26
N GLY A 292 5.91 12.21 14.78
CA GLY A 292 6.56 10.90 14.67
C GLY A 292 7.35 10.54 15.91
N ASN A 293 7.44 9.25 16.18
CA ASN A 293 8.29 8.66 17.22
C ASN A 293 9.26 7.67 16.57
N ILE A 294 10.50 7.65 17.03
CA ILE A 294 11.54 6.76 16.55
C ILE A 294 11.98 5.86 17.72
N VAL A 295 11.91 4.55 17.50
CA VAL A 295 12.39 3.56 18.47
C VAL A 295 13.56 2.81 17.87
N ASP A 296 14.76 3.10 18.35
CA ASP A 296 15.98 2.41 17.93
C ASP A 296 16.15 1.10 18.70
N PHE A 297 16.59 0.07 18.00
CA PHE A 297 16.86 -1.23 18.62
C PHE A 297 17.97 -1.99 17.88
N ILE A 298 18.52 -2.97 18.57
CA ILE A 298 19.44 -3.96 17.98
C ILE A 298 18.67 -5.26 17.80
N LEU A 299 18.76 -5.86 16.61
CA LEU A 299 18.18 -7.17 16.34
C LEU A 299 19.10 -8.26 16.91
N ASP A 300 18.76 -8.79 18.06
CA ASP A 300 19.54 -9.80 18.83
C ASP A 300 18.77 -11.12 19.04
N ALA A 301 17.48 -11.13 18.72
CA ALA A 301 16.57 -12.25 18.85
C ALA A 301 15.63 -12.36 17.66
N THR A 302 15.02 -13.54 17.45
CA THR A 302 14.03 -13.78 16.39
C THR A 302 12.72 -13.03 16.61
N GLN A 303 12.46 -12.58 17.84
CA GLN A 303 11.31 -11.75 18.17
C GLN A 303 11.68 -10.69 19.20
N LYS A 304 11.22 -9.46 18.96
CA LYS A 304 11.29 -8.32 19.89
C LYS A 304 9.95 -7.61 19.95
N ASN A 305 9.55 -7.25 21.16
CA ASN A 305 8.29 -6.56 21.41
C ASN A 305 8.55 -5.16 21.96
N PHE A 306 7.78 -4.18 21.46
CA PHE A 306 7.82 -2.79 21.89
C PHE A 306 6.39 -2.35 22.24
N VAL A 307 6.22 -1.79 23.42
CA VAL A 307 4.95 -1.21 23.85
C VAL A 307 5.09 0.30 23.84
N ILE A 308 4.23 0.98 23.07
CA ILE A 308 4.27 2.41 22.87
C ILE A 308 2.92 2.99 23.29
N ASN A 309 2.93 4.07 24.05
CA ASN A 309 1.69 4.76 24.37
C ASN A 309 1.20 5.53 23.14
N GLN A 310 -0.09 5.46 22.88
CA GLN A 310 -0.68 6.20 21.74
C GLN A 310 -0.60 7.73 21.92
N SER A 311 -0.42 8.20 23.15
CA SER A 311 -0.16 9.62 23.44
C SER A 311 1.21 10.12 22.96
N ASP A 312 2.13 9.20 22.67
CA ASP A 312 3.50 9.51 22.27
C ASP A 312 3.64 9.55 20.73
N ILE A 313 2.49 9.41 20.02
CA ILE A 313 2.42 9.34 18.55
C ILE A 313 1.58 10.49 18.00
#